data_bc3bb283c5528c2ae78d551e62d83bba
#
_entry.id   bc3bb283c5528c2ae78d551e62d83bba
#
_cell.length_a   1.000
_cell.length_b   1.000
_cell.length_c   1.000
_cell.angle_alpha   90.00
_cell.angle_beta   90.00
_cell.angle_gamma   90.00
#
_symmetry.space_group_name_H-M   'P 1'
#
loop_
_entity.id
_entity.type
_entity.pdbx_description
1 polymer ?
#
loop_
_entity_poly.entity_id
_entity_poly.type
_entity_poly.pdbx_seq_one_letter_code
_entity_poly.pdbx_strand_id
1 'polypeptide(L)'
;LLMITRAISSLIRAFPIGPESTVMKRFVNTSLAKDWDRLRWFLAAHYKYNQRSSSPFWAEVRARADVSGIQNALDIFQTQGPLSLLPRAMRSSLNEATEIFFYGLAGLDNILLGQKVPHPTLEREPPAKWRARHAQAMEFVRRGQPQAEALRATWEKPEWLRQLVDHPASWVNKVATYL
;
A
#
# COMPACT_ATOMS: atom_id res chain seq x y z
N LEU A 1 8.73 -10.36 3.73
CA LEU A 1 10.03 -9.83 3.34
C LEU A 1 10.09 -8.31 3.50
N LEU A 2 9.17 -7.52 2.91
CA LEU A 2 9.17 -6.05 2.95
C LEU A 2 9.31 -5.48 4.38
N MET A 3 8.54 -6.02 5.35
CA MET A 3 8.59 -5.56 6.76
C MET A 3 9.95 -5.82 7.41
N ILE A 4 10.55 -6.97 7.11
CA ILE A 4 11.88 -7.33 7.62
C ILE A 4 12.93 -6.36 7.05
N THR A 5 12.89 -6.11 5.74
CA THR A 5 13.83 -5.18 5.08
C THR A 5 13.70 -3.76 5.64
N ARG A 6 12.46 -3.29 5.88
CA ARG A 6 12.22 -1.97 6.51
C ARG A 6 12.74 -1.92 7.93
N ALA A 7 12.49 -2.96 8.72
CA ALA A 7 12.98 -3.02 10.10
C ALA A 7 14.52 -2.97 10.15
N ILE A 8 15.19 -3.77 9.31
CA ILE A 8 16.64 -3.75 9.18
C ILE A 8 17.14 -2.37 8.73
N SER A 9 16.54 -1.78 7.70
CA SER A 9 16.94 -0.46 7.21
C SER A 9 16.73 0.64 8.25
N SER A 10 15.63 0.59 9.00
CA SER A 10 15.38 1.53 10.10
C SER A 10 16.38 1.38 11.23
N LEU A 11 16.72 0.14 11.58
CA LEU A 11 17.72 -0.16 12.59
C LEU A 11 19.10 0.36 12.16
N ILE A 12 19.54 0.07 10.94
CA ILE A 12 20.85 0.51 10.42
C ILE A 12 20.93 2.03 10.42
N ARG A 13 19.91 2.74 9.96
CA ARG A 13 19.88 4.20 9.90
C ARG A 13 19.90 4.87 11.27
N ALA A 14 19.29 4.22 12.24
CA ALA A 14 19.20 4.73 13.62
C ALA A 14 20.30 4.15 14.53
N PHE A 15 21.20 3.32 13.98
CA PHE A 15 22.26 2.72 14.77
C PHE A 15 23.23 3.80 15.25
N PRO A 16 23.44 3.94 16.55
CA PRO A 16 24.25 5.04 17.09
C PRO A 16 25.74 4.86 16.74
N ILE A 17 26.34 5.92 16.23
CA ILE A 17 27.79 6.04 16.07
C ILE A 17 28.40 6.58 17.41
N GLY A 18 27.88 6.11 18.53
CA GLY A 18 28.27 6.62 19.85
C GLY A 18 27.41 6.01 20.97
N PRO A 19 27.44 6.59 22.18
CA PRO A 19 26.68 6.05 23.30
C PRO A 19 25.20 5.94 22.97
N GLU A 20 24.61 4.79 23.32
CA GLU A 20 23.21 4.47 23.01
C GLU A 20 22.23 5.53 23.55
N SER A 21 21.40 6.05 22.64
CA SER A 21 20.33 6.95 22.99
C SER A 21 19.03 6.20 23.26
N THR A 22 18.54 6.24 24.49
CA THR A 22 17.23 5.68 24.86
C THR A 22 16.10 6.33 24.05
N VAL A 23 16.23 7.58 23.68
CA VAL A 23 15.25 8.31 22.84
C VAL A 23 15.21 7.69 21.43
N MET A 24 16.35 7.43 20.81
CA MET A 24 16.40 6.80 19.49
C MET A 24 15.88 5.38 19.51
N LYS A 25 16.20 4.58 20.50
CA LYS A 25 15.62 3.23 20.68
C LYS A 25 14.09 3.30 20.74
N ARG A 26 13.56 4.20 21.57
CA ARG A 26 12.10 4.37 21.70
C ARG A 26 11.49 4.80 20.36
N PHE A 27 12.09 5.75 19.67
CA PHE A 27 11.63 6.23 18.37
C PHE A 27 11.54 5.08 17.33
N VAL A 28 12.62 4.32 17.18
CA VAL A 28 12.67 3.18 16.24
C VAL A 28 11.63 2.11 16.61
N ASN A 29 11.55 1.72 17.87
CA ASN A 29 10.60 0.70 18.32
C ASN A 29 9.15 1.16 18.11
N THR A 30 8.84 2.42 18.42
CA THR A 30 7.50 2.98 18.21
C THR A 30 7.15 3.03 16.71
N SER A 31 8.09 3.44 15.86
CA SER A 31 7.89 3.46 14.42
C SER A 31 7.63 2.06 13.84
N LEU A 32 8.44 1.10 14.25
CA LEU A 32 8.27 -0.30 13.81
C LEU A 32 6.96 -0.91 14.31
N ALA A 33 6.58 -0.66 15.55
CA ALA A 33 5.31 -1.13 16.10
C ALA A 33 4.12 -0.58 15.28
N LYS A 34 4.14 0.71 14.96
CA LYS A 34 3.13 1.33 14.08
C LYS A 34 3.08 0.69 12.70
N ASP A 35 4.22 0.41 12.09
CA ASP A 35 4.29 -0.25 10.79
C ASP A 35 3.67 -1.66 10.83
N TRP A 36 3.91 -2.42 11.91
CA TRP A 36 3.29 -3.72 12.11
C TRP A 36 1.78 -3.63 12.33
N ASP A 37 1.30 -2.66 13.08
CA ASP A 37 -0.13 -2.43 13.29
C ASP A 37 -0.84 -2.06 11.99
N ARG A 38 -0.25 -1.21 11.16
CA ARG A 38 -0.75 -0.86 9.82
C ARG A 38 -0.93 -2.09 8.94
N LEU A 39 0.09 -2.95 8.90
CA LEU A 39 0.02 -4.19 8.14
C LEU A 39 -1.04 -5.14 8.72
N ARG A 40 -1.12 -5.25 10.04
CA ARG A 40 -2.11 -6.08 10.72
C ARG A 40 -3.54 -5.67 10.34
N TRP A 41 -3.87 -4.39 10.42
CA TRP A 41 -5.21 -3.91 10.07
C TRP A 41 -5.53 -4.06 8.58
N PHE A 42 -4.55 -3.84 7.72
CA PHE A 42 -4.71 -4.08 6.29
C PHE A 42 -5.03 -5.55 5.98
N LEU A 43 -4.33 -6.48 6.61
CA LEU A 43 -4.61 -7.90 6.49
C LEU A 43 -5.94 -8.28 7.15
N ALA A 44 -6.25 -7.69 8.30
CA ALA A 44 -7.52 -7.92 8.98
C ALA A 44 -8.72 -7.52 8.12
N ALA A 45 -8.62 -6.43 7.34
CA ALA A 45 -9.65 -6.05 6.39
C ALA A 45 -9.88 -7.14 5.33
N HIS A 46 -8.81 -7.78 4.82
CA HIS A 46 -8.95 -8.90 3.89
C HIS A 46 -9.72 -10.08 4.51
N TYR A 47 -9.45 -10.39 5.76
CA TYR A 47 -10.10 -11.49 6.46
C TYR A 47 -11.53 -11.15 6.85
N LYS A 48 -11.77 -9.95 7.37
CA LYS A 48 -13.08 -9.47 7.81
C LYS A 48 -14.13 -9.52 6.72
N TYR A 49 -13.74 -9.10 5.52
CA TYR A 49 -14.68 -8.96 4.40
C TYR A 49 -14.59 -10.08 3.36
N ASN A 50 -13.77 -11.13 3.61
CA ASN A 50 -13.68 -12.27 2.70
C ASN A 50 -15.02 -13.01 2.59
N GLN A 51 -15.64 -12.97 1.42
CA GLN A 51 -16.90 -13.66 1.13
C GLN A 51 -16.71 -14.91 0.25
N ARG A 52 -15.48 -15.23 -0.17
CA ARG A 52 -15.22 -16.35 -1.10
C ARG A 52 -15.33 -17.72 -0.45
N SER A 53 -15.24 -17.80 0.85
CA SER A 53 -15.31 -19.06 1.58
C SER A 53 -16.33 -19.00 2.69
N SER A 54 -17.18 -20.03 2.76
CA SER A 54 -18.24 -20.20 3.76
C SER A 54 -17.90 -21.22 4.85
N SER A 55 -16.66 -21.73 4.90
CA SER A 55 -16.28 -22.71 5.92
C SER A 55 -16.41 -22.12 7.34
N PRO A 56 -16.61 -22.97 8.37
CA PRO A 56 -16.68 -22.52 9.76
C PRO A 56 -15.47 -21.71 10.20
N PHE A 57 -14.28 -22.08 9.73
CA PHE A 57 -13.03 -21.33 9.95
C PHE A 57 -13.16 -19.87 9.46
N TRP A 58 -13.62 -19.66 8.21
CA TRP A 58 -13.75 -18.31 7.66
C TRP A 58 -14.89 -17.52 8.31
N ALA A 59 -15.94 -18.18 8.74
CA ALA A 59 -17.01 -17.53 9.49
C ALA A 59 -16.49 -16.97 10.83
N GLU A 60 -15.70 -17.75 11.53
CA GLU A 60 -15.08 -17.33 12.79
C GLU A 60 -14.03 -16.24 12.59
N VAL A 61 -13.18 -16.36 11.56
CA VAL A 61 -12.20 -15.32 11.21
C VAL A 61 -12.88 -13.99 10.91
N ARG A 62 -13.96 -14.00 10.12
CA ARG A 62 -14.75 -12.77 9.86
C ARG A 62 -15.33 -12.17 11.14
N ALA A 63 -15.83 -12.99 12.04
CA ALA A 63 -16.41 -12.51 13.29
C ALA A 63 -15.35 -11.87 14.22
N ARG A 64 -14.15 -12.45 14.28
CA ARG A 64 -13.09 -12.05 15.21
C ARG A 64 -12.06 -11.08 14.64
N ALA A 65 -11.99 -10.88 13.31
CA ALA A 65 -11.00 -9.98 12.73
C ALA A 65 -11.17 -8.56 13.25
N ASP A 66 -10.16 -8.08 13.97
CA ASP A 66 -10.11 -6.73 14.53
C ASP A 66 -9.67 -5.74 13.45
N VAL A 67 -10.57 -4.82 13.12
CA VAL A 67 -10.35 -3.71 12.18
C VAL A 67 -10.50 -2.35 12.86
N SER A 68 -10.48 -2.31 14.19
CA SER A 68 -10.71 -1.09 14.96
C SER A 68 -9.77 0.06 14.59
N GLY A 69 -8.52 -0.25 14.26
CA GLY A 69 -7.55 0.76 13.86
C GLY A 69 -7.81 1.44 12.52
N ILE A 70 -8.73 0.90 11.70
CA ILE A 70 -9.15 1.50 10.44
C ILE A 70 -10.67 1.75 10.40
N GLN A 71 -11.35 1.68 11.54
CA GLN A 71 -12.82 1.79 11.60
C GLN A 71 -13.32 3.11 10.98
N ASN A 72 -12.66 4.23 11.29
CA ASN A 72 -13.03 5.52 10.71
C ASN A 72 -12.95 5.52 9.17
N ALA A 73 -11.91 4.90 8.59
CA ALA A 73 -11.80 4.77 7.15
C ALA A 73 -12.91 3.87 6.56
N LEU A 74 -13.27 2.80 7.26
CA LEU A 74 -14.37 1.91 6.86
C LEU A 74 -15.72 2.64 6.88
N ASP A 75 -16.00 3.40 7.92
CA ASP A 75 -17.25 4.16 8.06
C ASP A 75 -17.38 5.22 6.96
N ILE A 76 -16.28 5.91 6.65
CA ILE A 76 -16.24 6.87 5.54
C ILE A 76 -16.42 6.16 4.20
N PHE A 77 -15.75 5.03 3.97
CA PHE A 77 -15.92 4.24 2.75
C PHE A 77 -17.38 3.81 2.55
N GLN A 78 -18.03 3.33 3.61
CA GLN A 78 -19.41 2.88 3.55
C GLN A 78 -20.41 4.01 3.33
N THR A 79 -20.09 5.22 3.75
CA THR A 79 -20.99 6.39 3.65
C THR A 79 -20.69 7.29 2.46
N GLN A 80 -19.43 7.42 2.06
CA GLN A 80 -18.98 8.35 1.03
C GLN A 80 -18.42 7.65 -0.23
N GLY A 81 -18.11 6.35 -0.14
CA GLY A 81 -17.46 5.60 -1.22
C GLY A 81 -15.94 5.60 -1.11
N PRO A 82 -15.22 5.29 -2.21
CA PRO A 82 -13.79 5.11 -2.20
C PRO A 82 -13.02 6.30 -1.64
N LEU A 83 -12.14 6.00 -0.70
CA LEU A 83 -11.37 6.98 0.07
C LEU A 83 -10.40 7.79 -0.82
N SER A 84 -9.87 7.17 -1.86
CA SER A 84 -8.96 7.83 -2.81
C SER A 84 -9.65 8.89 -3.66
N LEU A 85 -10.97 8.86 -3.77
CA LEU A 85 -11.77 9.84 -4.51
C LEU A 85 -12.20 11.04 -3.66
N LEU A 86 -12.00 10.99 -2.36
CA LEU A 86 -12.33 12.10 -1.45
C LEU A 86 -11.51 13.36 -1.77
N PRO A 87 -12.00 14.55 -1.39
CA PRO A 87 -11.23 15.80 -1.48
C PRO A 87 -9.86 15.67 -0.81
N ARG A 88 -8.84 16.34 -1.39
CA ARG A 88 -7.44 16.24 -0.94
C ARG A 88 -7.26 16.46 0.56
N ALA A 89 -7.93 17.46 1.13
CA ALA A 89 -7.84 17.77 2.56
C ALA A 89 -8.30 16.58 3.42
N MET A 90 -9.42 15.94 3.06
CA MET A 90 -9.92 14.77 3.77
C MET A 90 -9.00 13.56 3.61
N ARG A 91 -8.42 13.36 2.43
CA ARG A 91 -7.46 12.27 2.20
C ARG A 91 -6.20 12.43 3.04
N SER A 92 -5.69 13.65 3.16
CA SER A 92 -4.51 13.93 4.01
C SER A 92 -4.80 13.60 5.48
N SER A 93 -5.91 14.07 6.01
CA SER A 93 -6.32 13.78 7.38
C SER A 93 -6.56 12.29 7.63
N LEU A 94 -7.12 11.57 6.65
CA LEU A 94 -7.29 10.12 6.74
C LEU A 94 -5.95 9.38 6.72
N ASN A 95 -5.04 9.75 5.85
CA ASN A 95 -3.70 9.15 5.80
C ASN A 95 -2.95 9.32 7.13
N GLU A 96 -3.05 10.49 7.75
CA GLU A 96 -2.45 10.74 9.05
C GLU A 96 -3.14 9.94 10.17
N ALA A 97 -4.46 9.95 10.19
CA ALA A 97 -5.25 9.30 11.24
C ALA A 97 -5.21 7.77 11.18
N THR A 98 -5.28 7.20 9.98
CA THR A 98 -5.30 5.75 9.79
C THR A 98 -3.92 5.15 9.60
N GLU A 99 -2.92 6.01 9.33
CA GLU A 99 -1.54 5.58 9.09
C GLU A 99 -1.40 4.42 8.07
N ILE A 100 -2.35 4.29 7.13
CA ILE A 100 -2.39 3.22 6.10
C ILE A 100 -1.32 3.50 5.03
N PHE A 101 -0.09 3.63 5.46
CA PHE A 101 0.99 4.19 4.65
C PHE A 101 1.50 3.24 3.55
N PHE A 102 1.49 1.91 3.76
CA PHE A 102 2.12 0.98 2.83
C PHE A 102 1.45 0.88 1.46
N TYR A 103 0.13 0.90 1.47
CA TYR A 103 -0.67 0.68 0.27
C TYR A 103 -1.53 1.91 -0.06
N GLY A 104 -1.49 2.93 0.79
CA GLY A 104 -2.29 4.14 0.68
C GLY A 104 -3.80 3.87 0.70
N LEU A 105 -4.57 4.94 0.58
CA LEU A 105 -6.04 4.84 0.54
C LEU A 105 -6.53 4.04 -0.68
N ALA A 106 -5.89 4.19 -1.84
CA ALA A 106 -6.24 3.44 -3.04
C ALA A 106 -6.03 1.92 -2.88
N GLY A 107 -5.01 1.50 -2.13
CA GLY A 107 -4.79 0.10 -1.80
C GLY A 107 -5.91 -0.47 -0.93
N LEU A 108 -6.36 0.29 0.07
CA LEU A 108 -7.51 -0.10 0.89
C LEU A 108 -8.81 -0.13 0.07
N ASP A 109 -9.05 0.88 -0.77
CA ASP A 109 -10.20 0.90 -1.67
C ASP A 109 -10.27 -0.34 -2.56
N ASN A 110 -9.14 -0.76 -3.14
CA ASN A 110 -9.09 -1.95 -3.99
C ASN A 110 -9.51 -3.21 -3.23
N ILE A 111 -9.13 -3.32 -1.94
CA ILE A 111 -9.56 -4.44 -1.11
C ILE A 111 -11.05 -4.36 -0.83
N LEU A 112 -11.54 -3.21 -0.36
CA LEU A 112 -12.93 -3.03 0.04
C LEU A 112 -13.87 -3.21 -1.15
N LEU A 113 -13.54 -2.65 -2.32
CA LEU A 113 -14.27 -2.85 -3.57
C LEU A 113 -14.21 -4.32 -4.02
N GLY A 114 -13.02 -4.93 -4.01
CA GLY A 114 -12.85 -6.34 -4.39
C GLY A 114 -13.57 -7.33 -3.47
N GLN A 115 -13.74 -6.97 -2.20
CA GLN A 115 -14.50 -7.74 -1.21
C GLN A 115 -16.00 -7.36 -1.19
N LYS A 116 -16.42 -6.46 -2.07
CA LYS A 116 -17.81 -5.99 -2.19
C LYS A 116 -18.35 -5.39 -0.88
N VAL A 117 -17.52 -4.68 -0.14
CA VAL A 117 -17.99 -3.93 1.03
C VAL A 117 -19.01 -2.90 0.57
N PRO A 118 -20.19 -2.80 1.22
CA PRO A 118 -21.21 -1.84 0.83
C PRO A 118 -20.68 -0.41 0.81
N HIS A 119 -21.04 0.33 -0.22
CA HIS A 119 -20.72 1.74 -0.39
C HIS A 119 -21.78 2.41 -1.30
N PRO A 120 -21.88 3.75 -1.30
CA PRO A 120 -22.78 4.46 -2.22
C PRO A 120 -22.44 4.14 -3.67
N THR A 121 -23.46 4.16 -4.53
CA THR A 121 -23.28 3.97 -5.97
C THR A 121 -22.41 5.11 -6.52
N LEU A 122 -21.29 4.74 -7.11
CA LEU A 122 -20.40 5.69 -7.76
C LEU A 122 -20.96 6.07 -9.14
N GLU A 123 -20.85 7.33 -9.50
CA GLU A 123 -21.06 7.74 -10.87
C GLU A 123 -20.08 6.99 -11.79
N ARG A 124 -20.62 6.39 -12.84
CA ARG A 124 -19.78 5.74 -13.84
C ARG A 124 -18.97 6.79 -14.58
N GLU A 125 -17.67 6.62 -14.62
CA GLU A 125 -16.82 7.46 -15.46
C GLU A 125 -17.29 7.43 -16.92
N PRO A 126 -17.25 8.58 -17.61
CA PRO A 126 -17.57 8.61 -19.02
C PRO A 126 -16.72 7.58 -19.80
N PRO A 127 -17.31 6.83 -20.73
CA PRO A 127 -16.58 5.79 -21.50
C PRO A 127 -15.32 6.33 -22.20
N ALA A 128 -15.27 7.61 -22.52
CA ALA A 128 -14.10 8.25 -23.11
C ALA A 128 -12.89 8.27 -22.15
N LYS A 129 -13.11 8.58 -20.88
CA LYS A 129 -12.03 8.56 -19.86
C LYS A 129 -11.51 7.16 -19.63
N TRP A 130 -12.41 6.18 -19.57
CA TRP A 130 -12.00 4.79 -19.44
C TRP A 130 -11.17 4.33 -20.63
N ARG A 131 -11.61 4.63 -21.87
CA ARG A 131 -10.84 4.31 -23.08
C ARG A 131 -9.46 4.95 -23.10
N ALA A 132 -9.34 6.21 -22.66
CA ALA A 132 -8.04 6.88 -22.58
C ALA A 132 -7.11 6.19 -21.59
N ARG A 133 -7.58 5.84 -20.39
CA ARG A 133 -6.78 5.08 -19.40
C ARG A 133 -6.39 3.70 -19.89
N HIS A 134 -7.34 3.02 -20.54
CA HIS A 134 -7.06 1.70 -21.13
C HIS A 134 -5.98 1.79 -22.22
N ALA A 135 -6.08 2.77 -23.11
CA ALA A 135 -5.07 3.02 -24.15
C ALA A 135 -3.69 3.30 -23.52
N GLN A 136 -3.63 4.11 -22.47
CA GLN A 136 -2.39 4.38 -21.73
C GLN A 136 -1.82 3.12 -21.07
N ALA A 137 -2.66 2.31 -20.44
CA ALA A 137 -2.25 1.04 -19.85
C ALA A 137 -1.72 0.06 -20.91
N MET A 138 -2.39 -0.03 -22.05
CA MET A 138 -1.93 -0.88 -23.17
C MET A 138 -0.61 -0.40 -23.76
N GLU A 139 -0.38 0.91 -23.81
CA GLU A 139 0.92 1.45 -24.22
C GLU A 139 2.02 1.07 -23.24
N PHE A 140 1.72 1.08 -21.94
CA PHE A 140 2.66 0.62 -20.92
C PHE A 140 3.00 -0.87 -21.10
N VAL A 141 2.00 -1.71 -21.38
CA VAL A 141 2.19 -3.14 -21.64
C VAL A 141 3.05 -3.37 -22.89
N ARG A 142 2.84 -2.59 -23.97
CA ARG A 142 3.65 -2.70 -25.21
C ARG A 142 5.12 -2.34 -25.00
N ARG A 143 5.42 -1.47 -24.05
CA ARG A 143 6.81 -1.13 -23.67
C ARG A 143 7.43 -2.15 -22.71
N GLY A 144 6.63 -3.04 -22.16
CA GLY A 144 7.09 -4.12 -21.31
C GLY A 144 8.00 -5.08 -22.06
N GLN A 145 9.08 -5.48 -21.43
CA GLN A 145 9.94 -6.55 -21.94
C GLN A 145 9.50 -7.89 -21.34
N PRO A 146 9.66 -9.00 -22.06
CA PRO A 146 9.50 -10.31 -21.47
C PRO A 146 10.39 -10.46 -20.23
N GLN A 147 9.87 -11.09 -19.18
CA GLN A 147 10.57 -11.19 -17.89
C GLN A 147 11.98 -11.78 -18.04
N ALA A 148 12.15 -12.80 -18.90
CA ALA A 148 13.45 -13.43 -19.14
C ALA A 148 14.47 -12.45 -19.75
N GLU A 149 14.04 -11.56 -20.64
CA GLU A 149 14.89 -10.54 -21.24
C GLU A 149 15.24 -9.44 -20.23
N ALA A 150 14.27 -9.00 -19.45
CA ALA A 150 14.48 -8.02 -18.40
C ALA A 150 15.47 -8.53 -17.34
N LEU A 151 15.33 -9.79 -16.92
CA LEU A 151 16.27 -10.43 -15.99
C LEU A 151 17.66 -10.54 -16.60
N ARG A 152 17.77 -10.98 -17.87
CA ARG A 152 19.07 -11.06 -18.57
C ARG A 152 19.74 -9.70 -18.65
N ALA A 153 19.03 -8.66 -19.08
CA ALA A 153 19.55 -7.29 -19.14
C ALA A 153 20.03 -6.78 -17.76
N THR A 154 19.34 -7.19 -16.69
CA THR A 154 19.71 -6.87 -15.32
C THR A 154 21.03 -7.53 -14.90
N TRP A 155 21.26 -8.80 -15.30
CA TRP A 155 22.51 -9.53 -15.04
C TRP A 155 23.69 -9.03 -15.90
N GLU A 156 23.40 -8.65 -17.14
CA GLU A 156 24.41 -8.15 -18.07
C GLU A 156 24.86 -6.71 -17.77
N LYS A 157 24.04 -5.93 -17.05
CA LYS A 157 24.30 -4.52 -16.67
C LYS A 157 24.16 -4.31 -15.16
N PRO A 158 25.06 -4.90 -14.35
CA PRO A 158 24.98 -4.79 -12.89
C PRO A 158 25.12 -3.35 -12.37
N GLU A 159 25.74 -2.46 -13.14
CA GLU A 159 25.86 -1.03 -12.84
C GLU A 159 24.49 -0.35 -12.78
N TRP A 160 23.52 -0.79 -13.56
CA TRP A 160 22.16 -0.27 -13.51
C TRP A 160 21.46 -0.62 -12.18
N LEU A 161 21.67 -1.83 -11.67
CA LEU A 161 21.20 -2.24 -10.34
C LEU A 161 21.87 -1.42 -9.22
N ARG A 162 23.16 -1.15 -9.33
CA ARG A 162 23.87 -0.31 -8.38
C ARG A 162 23.29 1.10 -8.33
N GLN A 163 23.04 1.72 -9.49
CA GLN A 163 22.39 3.04 -9.56
C GLN A 163 21.00 3.04 -8.90
N LEU A 164 20.23 1.96 -9.04
CA LEU A 164 18.93 1.78 -8.38
C LEU A 164 19.05 1.72 -6.85
N VAL A 165 20.07 1.02 -6.35
CA VAL A 165 20.31 0.85 -4.92
C VAL A 165 20.88 2.12 -4.31
N ASP A 166 21.82 2.75 -5.00
CA ASP A 166 22.55 3.94 -4.50
C ASP A 166 21.69 5.22 -4.57
N HIS A 167 20.72 5.27 -5.50
CA HIS A 167 19.85 6.43 -5.69
C HIS A 167 18.35 6.04 -5.75
N PRO A 168 17.78 5.46 -4.69
CA PRO A 168 16.39 5.02 -4.69
C PRO A 168 15.39 6.18 -4.93
N ALA A 169 15.72 7.41 -4.53
CA ALA A 169 14.89 8.59 -4.76
C ALA A 169 14.77 8.94 -6.25
N SER A 170 15.80 8.69 -7.05
CA SER A 170 15.77 8.96 -8.50
C SER A 170 14.83 8.03 -9.24
N TRP A 171 14.63 6.84 -8.73
CA TRP A 171 13.73 5.84 -9.30
C TRP A 171 12.26 6.14 -8.97
N VAL A 172 11.98 6.48 -7.72
CA VAL A 172 10.64 6.88 -7.28
C VAL A 172 10.16 8.10 -8.06
N ASN A 173 11.02 9.09 -8.28
CA ASN A 173 10.69 10.27 -9.06
C ASN A 173 10.47 9.95 -10.55
N LYS A 174 11.22 9.01 -11.14
CA LYS A 174 10.99 8.57 -12.53
C LYS A 174 9.67 7.82 -12.68
N VAL A 175 9.32 6.93 -11.75
CA VAL A 175 8.03 6.21 -11.77
C VAL A 175 6.86 7.17 -11.54
N ALA A 176 6.99 8.14 -10.63
CA ALA A 176 5.96 9.14 -10.37
C ALA A 176 5.70 10.09 -11.56
N THR A 177 6.66 10.23 -12.48
CA THR A 177 6.49 11.02 -13.71
C THR A 177 5.71 10.26 -14.80
N TYR A 178 5.53 8.94 -14.63
CA TYR A 178 4.79 8.07 -15.56
C TYR A 178 3.41 7.63 -15.03
N LEU A 179 3.05 8.00 -13.79
CA LEU A 179 1.75 7.81 -13.15
C LEU A 179 0.97 9.14 -13.10
#